data_bc6e07dc6e1cfa2b813ed40f61c8cf5d
#
_entry.id   bc6e07dc6e1cfa2b813ed40f61c8cf5d
#
_cell.length_a   1.000
_cell.length_b   1.000
_cell.length_c   1.000
_cell.angle_alpha   90.00
_cell.angle_beta   90.00
_cell.angle_gamma   90.00
#
_symmetry.space_group_name_H-M   'P 1'
#
loop_
_entity.id
_entity.type
_entity.pdbx_description
1 polymer ?
#
loop_
_entity_poly.entity_id
_entity_poly.type
_entity_poly.pdbx_seq_one_letter_code
_entity_poly.pdbx_strand_id
1 'polypeptide(L)'
;MSQLHEHYKKTVVEELVKSGKYTNRMQVPRVEKVVLNMGVNSKHEKDVITEAQQELATISGQRPIIRHAKKSIANFHVREGMPVGVKVTLRGQRMFDFLERFFNAALPRIRDFRGVNPRGFDGRGSYTMGVRDQAIFPEVELDKIKHNLGMDVTIVTSANTDAEAKELLKLLGMPFSS
;
A
#
# COMPACT_ATOMS: atom_id res chain seq x y z
N MET A 1 8.46 -18.55 -3.69
CA MET A 1 8.25 -17.32 -4.48
C MET A 1 6.77 -17.04 -4.47
N SER A 2 6.34 -15.78 -4.37
CA SER A 2 4.92 -15.40 -4.47
C SER A 2 4.38 -15.76 -5.84
N GLN A 3 3.15 -16.30 -5.91
CA GLN A 3 2.48 -16.63 -7.17
C GLN A 3 2.32 -15.38 -8.04
N LEU A 4 2.06 -14.22 -7.40
CA LEU A 4 1.94 -12.93 -8.09
C LEU A 4 3.25 -12.51 -8.77
N HIS A 5 4.42 -12.80 -8.17
CA HIS A 5 5.71 -12.50 -8.78
C HIS A 5 5.98 -13.38 -10.01
N GLU A 6 5.59 -14.65 -9.96
CA GLU A 6 5.68 -15.52 -11.13
C GLU A 6 4.70 -15.11 -12.21
N HIS A 7 3.48 -14.77 -11.86
CA HIS A 7 2.47 -14.25 -12.77
C HIS A 7 2.96 -12.98 -13.48
N TYR A 8 3.55 -12.03 -12.73
CA TYR A 8 4.16 -10.86 -13.34
C TYR A 8 5.21 -11.23 -14.40
N LYS A 9 6.14 -12.12 -14.07
CA LYS A 9 7.25 -12.48 -14.98
C LYS A 9 6.80 -13.25 -16.23
N LYS A 10 5.82 -14.15 -16.08
CA LYS A 10 5.38 -15.08 -17.14
C LYS A 10 4.29 -14.48 -18.01
N THR A 11 3.33 -13.79 -17.41
CA THR A 11 2.11 -13.37 -18.10
C THR A 11 2.09 -11.86 -18.35
N VAL A 12 2.22 -11.06 -17.29
CA VAL A 12 2.03 -9.59 -17.38
C VAL A 12 3.06 -8.94 -18.30
N VAL A 13 4.33 -9.32 -18.17
CA VAL A 13 5.40 -8.77 -19.02
C VAL A 13 5.17 -9.13 -20.48
N GLU A 14 4.74 -10.36 -20.79
CA GLU A 14 4.47 -10.78 -22.16
C GLU A 14 3.27 -10.05 -22.77
N GLU A 15 2.21 -9.85 -22.01
CA GLU A 15 1.01 -9.11 -22.46
C GLU A 15 1.33 -7.65 -22.73
N LEU A 16 2.10 -7.00 -21.85
CA LEU A 16 2.52 -5.62 -22.05
C LEU A 16 3.46 -5.45 -23.25
N VAL A 17 4.35 -6.42 -23.51
CA VAL A 17 5.19 -6.41 -24.73
C VAL A 17 4.33 -6.61 -25.98
N LYS A 18 3.37 -7.54 -25.95
CA LYS A 18 2.44 -7.80 -27.08
C LYS A 18 1.56 -6.58 -27.42
N SER A 19 1.30 -5.70 -26.46
CA SER A 19 0.53 -4.47 -26.72
C SER A 19 1.21 -3.51 -27.71
N GLY A 20 2.49 -3.74 -28.06
CA GLY A 20 3.26 -2.93 -29.01
C GLY A 20 3.71 -1.56 -28.49
N LYS A 21 3.41 -1.23 -27.23
CA LYS A 21 3.77 0.06 -26.60
C LYS A 21 5.26 0.14 -26.23
N TYR A 22 5.89 -1.00 -26.01
CA TYR A 22 7.26 -1.09 -25.50
C TYR A 22 8.17 -1.77 -26.53
N THR A 23 9.19 -1.07 -26.97
CA THR A 23 10.18 -1.60 -27.94
C THR A 23 11.17 -2.55 -27.28
N ASN A 24 11.38 -2.40 -25.97
CA ASN A 24 12.30 -3.21 -25.20
C ASN A 24 11.62 -3.76 -23.94
N ARG A 25 11.86 -5.04 -23.64
CA ARG A 25 11.37 -5.68 -22.41
C ARG A 25 11.77 -4.95 -21.13
N MET A 26 12.88 -4.24 -21.12
CA MET A 26 13.37 -3.47 -19.98
C MET A 26 12.60 -2.14 -19.75
N GLN A 27 11.82 -1.69 -20.75
CA GLN A 27 10.96 -0.50 -20.64
C GLN A 27 9.60 -0.83 -20.03
N VAL A 28 9.26 -2.12 -19.95
CA VAL A 28 7.97 -2.55 -19.37
C VAL A 28 7.88 -2.08 -17.92
N PRO A 29 6.76 -1.42 -17.55
CA PRO A 29 6.57 -0.92 -16.20
C PRO A 29 6.55 -2.06 -15.18
N ARG A 30 7.13 -1.79 -14.01
CA ARG A 30 7.20 -2.72 -12.89
C ARG A 30 6.82 -2.03 -11.60
N VAL A 31 6.36 -2.81 -10.63
CA VAL A 31 6.19 -2.30 -9.27
C VAL A 31 7.57 -2.23 -8.61
N GLU A 32 7.93 -1.05 -8.10
CA GLU A 32 9.23 -0.81 -7.48
C GLU A 32 9.20 -0.99 -5.96
N LYS A 33 8.14 -0.49 -5.33
CA LYS A 33 7.94 -0.56 -3.89
C LYS A 33 6.48 -0.35 -3.52
N VAL A 34 6.12 -0.86 -2.35
CA VAL A 34 4.87 -0.52 -1.68
C VAL A 34 5.19 0.19 -0.37
N VAL A 35 4.52 1.29 -0.14
CA VAL A 35 4.69 2.09 1.09
C VAL A 35 3.37 2.04 1.85
N LEU A 36 3.45 1.58 3.10
CA LEU A 36 2.32 1.60 4.02
C LEU A 36 2.59 2.68 5.07
N ASN A 37 1.58 3.48 5.35
CA ASN A 37 1.65 4.55 6.33
C ASN A 37 0.40 4.54 7.19
N MET A 38 0.56 4.57 8.52
CA MET A 38 -0.53 4.77 9.46
C MET A 38 -0.29 6.08 10.20
N GLY A 39 -1.20 7.03 10.05
CA GLY A 39 -1.18 8.29 10.78
C GLY A 39 -1.86 8.12 12.14
N VAL A 40 -1.20 8.57 13.20
CA VAL A 40 -1.75 8.55 14.55
C VAL A 40 -1.98 9.99 15.01
N ASN A 41 -3.19 10.26 15.50
CA ASN A 41 -3.54 11.59 15.97
C ASN A 41 -2.74 11.93 17.25
N SER A 42 -2.27 13.17 17.34
CA SER A 42 -1.50 13.69 18.48
C SER A 42 -2.25 13.65 19.83
N LYS A 43 -3.58 13.50 19.80
CA LYS A 43 -4.41 13.33 21.00
C LYS A 43 -4.32 11.93 21.63
N HIS A 44 -3.79 10.96 20.89
CA HIS A 44 -3.64 9.61 21.40
C HIS A 44 -2.37 9.50 22.25
N GLU A 45 -2.42 8.61 23.24
CA GLU A 45 -1.30 8.29 24.12
C GLU A 45 -0.15 7.62 23.35
N LYS A 46 1.05 7.61 23.95
CA LYS A 46 2.24 6.99 23.36
C LYS A 46 2.05 5.50 23.04
N ASP A 47 1.17 4.84 23.74
CA ASP A 47 0.88 3.42 23.58
C ASP A 47 0.25 3.11 22.22
N VAL A 48 -0.58 4.03 21.68
CA VAL A 48 -1.21 3.86 20.36
C VAL A 48 -0.16 3.80 19.22
N ILE A 49 0.94 4.52 19.33
CA ILE A 49 2.04 4.44 18.34
C ILE A 49 2.70 3.08 18.38
N THR A 50 2.87 2.51 19.56
CA THR A 50 3.48 1.18 19.73
C THR A 50 2.54 0.09 19.20
N GLU A 51 1.24 0.22 19.46
CA GLU A 51 0.20 -0.66 18.91
C GLU A 51 0.20 -0.60 17.37
N ALA A 52 0.13 0.61 16.79
CA ALA A 52 0.22 0.81 15.34
C ALA A 52 1.49 0.20 14.73
N GLN A 53 2.61 0.30 15.43
CA GLN A 53 3.87 -0.31 14.98
C GLN A 53 3.79 -1.83 14.98
N GLN A 54 3.19 -2.44 15.99
CA GLN A 54 3.03 -3.89 16.08
C GLN A 54 2.06 -4.41 15.02
N GLU A 55 0.90 -3.77 14.87
CA GLU A 55 -0.08 -4.12 13.85
C GLU A 55 0.50 -4.03 12.44
N LEU A 56 1.15 -2.91 12.12
CA LEU A 56 1.77 -2.73 10.81
C LEU A 56 2.92 -3.72 10.58
N ALA A 57 3.65 -4.14 11.63
CA ALA A 57 4.66 -5.18 11.54
C ALA A 57 4.04 -6.55 11.21
N THR A 58 2.90 -6.87 11.82
CA THR A 58 2.15 -8.10 11.53
C THR A 58 1.64 -8.13 10.09
N ILE A 59 1.05 -7.04 9.61
CA ILE A 59 0.53 -6.91 8.24
C ILE A 59 1.66 -7.01 7.20
N SER A 60 2.76 -6.30 7.43
CA SER A 60 3.83 -6.15 6.45
C SER A 60 4.91 -7.23 6.51
N GLY A 61 5.02 -7.95 7.63
CA GLY A 61 6.12 -8.88 7.89
C GLY A 61 7.49 -8.20 8.03
N GLN A 62 7.51 -6.88 8.26
CA GLN A 62 8.72 -6.08 8.41
C GLN A 62 8.52 -5.03 9.50
N ARG A 63 9.56 -4.75 10.31
CA ARG A 63 9.50 -3.75 11.37
C ARG A 63 9.29 -2.34 10.80
N PRO A 64 8.20 -1.64 11.14
CA PRO A 64 7.93 -0.27 10.72
C PRO A 64 8.80 0.74 11.46
N ILE A 65 8.99 1.89 10.82
CA ILE A 65 9.71 3.03 11.38
C ILE A 65 8.69 4.02 11.95
N ILE A 66 8.91 4.50 13.17
CA ILE A 66 8.12 5.59 13.75
C ILE A 66 8.52 6.89 13.05
N ARG A 67 7.53 7.66 12.65
CA ARG A 67 7.71 8.98 12.03
C ARG A 67 7.44 10.08 13.03
N HIS A 68 8.38 11.03 13.11
CA HIS A 68 8.29 12.16 13.99
C HIS A 68 7.94 13.44 13.22
N ALA A 69 7.23 14.34 13.88
CA ALA A 69 6.88 15.66 13.33
C ALA A 69 8.15 16.49 13.08
N LYS A 70 8.22 17.10 11.91
CA LYS A 70 9.35 17.98 11.51
C LYS A 70 9.16 19.43 11.94
N LYS A 71 7.92 19.84 12.20
CA LYS A 71 7.55 21.22 12.60
C LYS A 71 6.47 21.17 13.65
N SER A 72 6.48 22.14 14.55
CA SER A 72 5.39 22.35 15.52
C SER A 72 4.21 23.05 14.86
N ILE A 73 2.99 22.51 15.05
CA ILE A 73 1.75 23.08 14.53
C ILE A 73 0.76 23.18 15.69
N ALA A 74 0.48 24.41 16.15
CA ALA A 74 -0.36 24.66 17.32
C ALA A 74 -1.80 24.15 17.13
N ASN A 75 -2.41 24.34 15.96
CA ASN A 75 -3.79 23.92 15.66
C ASN A 75 -3.99 22.42 15.77
N PHE A 76 -2.95 21.62 15.55
CA PHE A 76 -3.01 20.15 15.65
C PHE A 76 -2.39 19.63 16.96
N HIS A 77 -1.99 20.50 17.88
CA HIS A 77 -1.31 20.15 19.14
C HIS A 77 -0.05 19.29 18.90
N VAL A 78 0.63 19.48 17.78
CA VAL A 78 1.84 18.76 17.41
C VAL A 78 3.05 19.63 17.70
N ARG A 79 4.03 19.06 18.43
CA ARG A 79 5.35 19.64 18.65
C ARG A 79 6.38 18.93 17.80
N GLU A 80 7.42 19.63 17.39
CA GLU A 80 8.57 19.03 16.72
C GLU A 80 9.15 17.88 17.55
N GLY A 81 9.49 16.77 16.88
CA GLY A 81 9.98 15.56 17.52
C GLY A 81 8.89 14.63 18.09
N MET A 82 7.62 15.04 18.12
CA MET A 82 6.54 14.13 18.55
C MET A 82 6.31 13.02 17.53
N PRO A 83 6.06 11.76 17.98
CA PRO A 83 5.70 10.68 17.09
C PRO A 83 4.28 10.92 16.53
N VAL A 84 4.11 10.86 15.21
CA VAL A 84 2.85 11.18 14.52
C VAL A 84 2.36 10.06 13.62
N GLY A 85 3.08 8.96 13.53
CA GLY A 85 2.67 7.81 12.74
C GLY A 85 3.78 6.79 12.56
N VAL A 86 3.46 5.73 11.85
CA VAL A 86 4.37 4.64 11.52
C VAL A 86 4.35 4.39 10.02
N LYS A 87 5.50 3.99 9.48
CA LYS A 87 5.69 3.78 8.05
C LYS A 87 6.54 2.55 7.79
N VAL A 88 6.20 1.78 6.76
CA VAL A 88 7.02 0.70 6.23
C VAL A 88 7.13 0.80 4.72
N THR A 89 8.27 0.40 4.18
CA THR A 89 8.50 0.33 2.73
C THR A 89 8.89 -1.10 2.38
N LEU A 90 8.06 -1.74 1.56
CA LEU A 90 8.25 -3.09 1.09
C LEU A 90 8.84 -3.10 -0.32
N ARG A 91 9.80 -4.01 -0.56
CA ARG A 91 10.45 -4.21 -1.86
C ARG A 91 10.65 -5.69 -2.12
N GLY A 92 10.91 -6.04 -3.38
CA GLY A 92 11.23 -7.40 -3.79
C GLY A 92 10.13 -8.41 -3.43
N GLN A 93 10.50 -9.56 -2.90
CA GLN A 93 9.57 -10.63 -2.61
C GLN A 93 8.50 -10.23 -1.58
N ARG A 94 8.88 -9.57 -0.49
CA ARG A 94 7.92 -9.12 0.55
C ARG A 94 6.85 -8.18 0.00
N MET A 95 7.20 -7.37 -0.99
CA MET A 95 6.26 -6.50 -1.69
C MET A 95 5.22 -7.32 -2.46
N PHE A 96 5.65 -8.32 -3.21
CA PHE A 96 4.72 -9.18 -3.96
C PHE A 96 3.86 -10.04 -3.03
N ASP A 97 4.43 -10.59 -1.95
CA ASP A 97 3.68 -11.34 -0.94
C ASP A 97 2.60 -10.48 -0.29
N PHE A 98 2.90 -9.20 0.01
CA PHE A 98 1.92 -8.25 0.52
C PHE A 98 0.84 -7.94 -0.52
N LEU A 99 1.21 -7.62 -1.77
CA LEU A 99 0.25 -7.30 -2.84
C LEU A 99 -0.70 -8.47 -3.12
N GLU A 100 -0.20 -9.69 -3.13
CA GLU A 100 -1.00 -10.89 -3.33
C GLU A 100 -2.09 -11.03 -2.25
N ARG A 101 -1.74 -10.87 -0.98
CA ARG A 101 -2.70 -10.88 0.14
C ARG A 101 -3.64 -9.68 0.10
N PHE A 102 -3.11 -8.51 -0.26
CA PHE A 102 -3.89 -7.29 -0.35
C PHE A 102 -4.98 -7.39 -1.41
N PHE A 103 -4.66 -7.86 -2.62
CA PHE A 103 -5.63 -7.98 -3.71
C PHE A 103 -6.63 -9.11 -3.48
N ASN A 104 -6.17 -10.26 -3.01
CA ASN A 104 -7.00 -11.47 -2.92
C ASN A 104 -7.76 -11.61 -1.60
N ALA A 105 -7.21 -11.11 -0.50
CA ALA A 105 -7.79 -11.31 0.83
C ALA A 105 -8.30 -10.02 1.47
N ALA A 106 -7.52 -8.93 1.44
CA ALA A 106 -7.88 -7.71 2.16
C ALA A 106 -8.92 -6.86 1.42
N LEU A 107 -8.73 -6.58 0.13
CA LEU A 107 -9.68 -5.75 -0.64
C LEU A 107 -11.11 -6.28 -0.66
N PRO A 108 -11.37 -7.60 -0.88
CA PRO A 108 -12.73 -8.12 -0.85
C PRO A 108 -13.43 -8.02 0.51
N ARG A 109 -12.66 -7.86 1.59
CA ARG A 109 -13.19 -7.69 2.96
C ARG A 109 -13.62 -6.26 3.29
N ILE A 110 -13.32 -5.30 2.42
CA ILE A 110 -13.79 -3.94 2.58
C ILE A 110 -15.32 -3.94 2.49
N ARG A 111 -15.98 -3.32 3.48
CA ARG A 111 -17.43 -3.19 3.50
C ARG A 111 -17.92 -2.43 2.27
N ASP A 112 -18.93 -2.97 1.59
CA ASP A 112 -19.51 -2.42 0.35
C ASP A 112 -18.48 -2.21 -0.79
N PHE A 113 -17.52 -3.14 -0.91
CA PHE A 113 -16.48 -3.05 -1.92
C PHE A 113 -17.06 -3.15 -3.34
N ARG A 114 -16.88 -2.11 -4.13
CA ARG A 114 -17.30 -2.03 -5.56
C ARG A 114 -16.14 -1.83 -6.51
N GLY A 115 -14.93 -2.13 -6.05
CA GLY A 115 -13.69 -1.85 -6.77
C GLY A 115 -12.94 -0.64 -6.23
N VAL A 116 -11.69 -0.56 -6.60
CA VAL A 116 -10.77 0.49 -6.16
C VAL A 116 -10.93 1.73 -7.05
N ASN A 117 -10.92 2.90 -6.45
CA ASN A 117 -11.09 4.17 -7.18
C ASN A 117 -9.96 4.37 -8.21
N PRO A 118 -10.27 4.51 -9.53
CA PRO A 118 -9.27 4.71 -10.56
C PRO A 118 -8.60 6.09 -10.56
N ARG A 119 -9.05 7.03 -9.70
CA ARG A 119 -8.52 8.40 -9.60
C ARG A 119 -7.41 8.55 -8.56
N GLY A 120 -6.93 7.46 -7.95
CA GLY A 120 -5.89 7.50 -6.92
C GLY A 120 -4.45 7.59 -7.45
N PHE A 121 -4.25 7.89 -8.72
CA PHE A 121 -2.93 8.09 -9.33
C PHE A 121 -2.43 9.52 -9.14
N ASP A 122 -1.10 9.67 -9.11
CA ASP A 122 -0.39 10.94 -8.85
C ASP A 122 0.04 11.72 -10.10
N GLY A 123 -0.32 11.26 -11.30
CA GLY A 123 0.12 11.82 -12.57
C GLY A 123 1.48 11.28 -13.06
N ARG A 124 2.15 10.45 -12.26
CA ARG A 124 3.47 9.87 -12.55
C ARG A 124 3.52 8.35 -12.39
N GLY A 125 2.36 7.73 -12.44
CA GLY A 125 2.25 6.27 -12.38
C GLY A 125 2.32 5.66 -10.99
N SER A 126 2.28 6.42 -9.90
CA SER A 126 2.12 5.88 -8.56
C SER A 126 0.65 5.94 -8.13
N TYR A 127 0.20 4.90 -7.45
CA TYR A 127 -1.17 4.78 -7.00
C TYR A 127 -1.26 4.78 -5.48
N THR A 128 -2.17 5.57 -4.92
CA THR A 128 -2.40 5.62 -3.47
C THR A 128 -3.88 5.43 -3.16
N MET A 129 -4.16 4.60 -2.17
CA MET A 129 -5.50 4.44 -1.60
C MET A 129 -5.47 4.46 -0.08
N GLY A 130 -6.50 5.04 0.51
CA GLY A 130 -6.74 5.00 1.94
C GLY A 130 -7.60 3.80 2.31
N VAL A 131 -7.19 3.07 3.31
CA VAL A 131 -7.94 2.01 3.98
C VAL A 131 -8.40 2.54 5.31
N ARG A 132 -9.71 2.52 5.56
CA ARG A 132 -10.28 3.11 6.79
C ARG A 132 -10.09 2.24 8.02
N ASP A 133 -9.99 0.93 7.83
CA ASP A 133 -9.99 -0.04 8.91
C ASP A 133 -8.90 -1.10 8.66
N GLN A 134 -8.00 -1.27 9.62
CA GLN A 134 -6.98 -2.32 9.58
C GLN A 134 -7.57 -3.73 9.73
N ALA A 135 -8.80 -3.86 10.18
CA ALA A 135 -9.49 -5.14 10.35
C ALA A 135 -9.73 -5.91 9.04
N ILE A 136 -9.56 -5.27 7.88
CA ILE A 136 -9.63 -5.96 6.58
C ILE A 136 -8.51 -6.97 6.37
N PHE A 137 -7.38 -6.80 7.08
CA PHE A 137 -6.25 -7.71 6.97
C PHE A 137 -6.48 -8.94 7.86
N PRO A 138 -6.42 -10.17 7.28
CA PRO A 138 -6.69 -11.40 8.03
C PRO A 138 -5.65 -11.67 9.13
N GLU A 139 -4.47 -11.06 9.04
CA GLU A 139 -3.39 -11.20 10.00
C GLU A 139 -3.63 -10.44 11.32
N VAL A 140 -4.56 -9.49 11.30
CA VAL A 140 -4.89 -8.67 12.46
C VAL A 140 -6.01 -9.34 13.26
N GLU A 141 -5.72 -9.66 14.51
CA GLU A 141 -6.69 -10.24 15.44
C GLU A 141 -7.65 -9.14 15.93
N LEU A 142 -8.93 -9.26 15.58
CA LEU A 142 -9.97 -8.28 15.90
C LEU A 142 -10.09 -8.00 17.41
N ASP A 143 -9.90 -9.04 18.22
CA ASP A 143 -10.00 -8.94 19.70
C ASP A 143 -8.87 -8.10 20.33
N LYS A 144 -7.77 -7.91 19.61
CA LYS A 144 -6.61 -7.12 20.07
C LYS A 144 -6.64 -5.67 19.61
N ILE A 145 -7.55 -5.32 18.71
CA ILE A 145 -7.69 -3.95 18.22
C ILE A 145 -8.33 -3.10 19.30
N LYS A 146 -7.58 -2.16 19.85
CA LYS A 146 -8.11 -1.16 20.79
C LYS A 146 -8.53 0.13 20.10
N HIS A 147 -7.84 0.47 19.02
CA HIS A 147 -8.08 1.69 18.26
C HIS A 147 -8.23 1.38 16.79
N ASN A 148 -9.28 1.90 16.16
CA ASN A 148 -9.42 1.79 14.71
C ASN A 148 -8.48 2.80 14.05
N LEU A 149 -7.43 2.30 13.39
CA LEU A 149 -6.41 3.09 12.72
C LEU A 149 -6.50 2.87 11.20
N GLY A 150 -6.79 3.95 10.49
CA GLY A 150 -6.71 3.94 9.04
C GLY A 150 -5.25 3.87 8.55
N MET A 151 -5.07 3.36 7.34
CA MET A 151 -3.76 3.34 6.69
C MET A 151 -3.83 3.79 5.24
N ASP A 152 -2.73 4.33 4.76
CA ASP A 152 -2.51 4.61 3.35
C ASP A 152 -1.61 3.53 2.75
N VAL A 153 -2.05 3.00 1.61
CA VAL A 153 -1.31 2.04 0.79
C VAL A 153 -0.90 2.73 -0.50
N THR A 154 0.39 2.97 -0.68
CA THR A 154 0.95 3.58 -1.89
C THR A 154 1.75 2.56 -2.67
N ILE A 155 1.35 2.29 -3.91
CA ILE A 155 2.05 1.41 -4.85
C ILE A 155 2.83 2.29 -5.82
N VAL A 156 4.14 2.23 -5.75
CA VAL A 156 5.04 2.99 -6.63
C VAL A 156 5.47 2.11 -7.78
N THR A 157 5.24 2.58 -9.00
CA THR A 157 5.64 1.87 -10.22
C THR A 157 6.71 2.65 -10.97
N SER A 158 7.34 2.00 -11.94
CA SER A 158 8.28 2.64 -12.88
C SER A 158 7.58 3.16 -14.15
N ALA A 159 6.25 3.15 -14.19
CA ALA A 159 5.49 3.71 -15.31
C ALA A 159 5.68 5.22 -15.40
N ASN A 160 5.69 5.75 -16.62
CA ASN A 160 5.81 7.19 -16.85
C ASN A 160 4.43 7.89 -16.80
N THR A 161 3.36 7.15 -17.06
CA THR A 161 2.00 7.66 -17.11
C THR A 161 1.05 6.84 -16.23
N ASP A 162 -0.03 7.48 -15.77
CA ASP A 162 -1.06 6.80 -14.97
C ASP A 162 -1.78 5.70 -15.76
N ALA A 163 -1.92 5.87 -17.08
CA ALA A 163 -2.54 4.87 -17.94
C ALA A 163 -1.73 3.56 -17.98
N GLU A 164 -0.42 3.66 -18.12
CA GLU A 164 0.48 2.51 -18.09
C GLU A 164 0.47 1.82 -16.71
N ALA A 165 0.50 2.61 -15.64
CA ALA A 165 0.44 2.08 -14.28
C ALA A 165 -0.89 1.37 -14.00
N LYS A 166 -2.02 1.95 -14.47
CA LYS A 166 -3.34 1.34 -14.35
C LYS A 166 -3.43 0.01 -15.08
N GLU A 167 -2.90 -0.06 -16.30
CA GLU A 167 -2.84 -1.29 -17.09
C GLU A 167 -2.00 -2.36 -16.36
N LEU A 168 -0.81 -2.00 -15.87
CA LEU A 168 0.03 -2.88 -15.07
C LEU A 168 -0.70 -3.43 -13.85
N LEU A 169 -1.32 -2.56 -13.04
CA LEU A 169 -2.01 -2.96 -11.80
C LEU A 169 -3.25 -3.80 -12.09
N LYS A 170 -3.96 -3.53 -13.20
CA LYS A 170 -5.09 -4.34 -13.66
C LYS A 170 -4.65 -5.76 -14.02
N LEU A 171 -3.55 -5.91 -14.76
CA LEU A 171 -2.98 -7.21 -15.13
C LEU A 171 -2.44 -7.98 -13.90
N LEU A 172 -2.01 -7.28 -12.86
CA LEU A 172 -1.64 -7.87 -11.57
C LEU A 172 -2.86 -8.32 -10.72
N GLY A 173 -4.08 -8.06 -11.19
CA GLY A 173 -5.30 -8.48 -10.49
C GLY A 173 -5.90 -7.42 -9.57
N MET A 174 -5.51 -6.15 -9.65
CA MET A 174 -6.12 -5.08 -8.87
C MET A 174 -7.54 -4.77 -9.40
N PRO A 175 -8.60 -4.90 -8.58
CA PRO A 175 -9.98 -4.71 -9.01
C PRO A 175 -10.34 -3.21 -9.01
N PHE A 176 -10.20 -2.54 -10.13
CA PHE A 176 -10.68 -1.16 -10.30
C PHE A 176 -12.19 -1.10 -10.48
N SER A 177 -12.82 -0.06 -9.92
CA SER A 177 -14.22 0.25 -10.20
C SER A 177 -14.39 0.70 -11.65
N SER A 178 -15.52 0.33 -12.24
CA SER A 178 -15.93 0.72 -13.59
C SER A 178 -16.20 2.22 -13.68
#